data_65e642892cfb8b4728972a69f92dcebc
#
_entry.id   65e642892cfb8b4728972a69f92dcebc
#
_cell.length_a   1.000
_cell.length_b   1.000
_cell.length_c   1.000
_cell.angle_alpha   90.00
_cell.angle_beta   90.00
_cell.angle_gamma   90.00
#
_symmetry.space_group_name_H-M   'P 1'
#
loop_
_entity.id
_entity.type
_entity.pdbx_description
1 polymer ?
#
loop_
_entity_poly.entity_id
_entity_poly.type
_entity_poly.pdbx_seq_one_letter_code
_entity_poly.pdbx_strand_id
1 'polypeptide(L)'
;MQVISPDAVTSEATSPFNRELFAKSPSPDMARMRQLKISKQVTNRDTPSLDKYLTEIGKVKLITAQEEVELARKIKAGDNDALEALCKANLRFVVSVAKQYQGQGLTLPDLISEGNLGLIKAAGRFDETRGFKFISYAVWWIRQQILQSLAEQARIVRLPLNKIGSINRINKAFAKLEQEHERPPTAHELAELLEMTLEEVKTSLNNSAKHVSMDAPLRDDGDSGTMLDVMKNNDMPDPEESLMTESLRTEIERSLDALSPREADVVRLYFGLAGNQPHTLEEIGQKFDLTRERVRQIKEKAIRRLKHTSRSRVLRAYLG
;
A
#
# COMPACT_ATOMS: atom_id res chain seq x y z
N MET A 1 -61.35 -8.76 -17.57
CA MET A 1 -61.23 -8.25 -16.21
C MET A 1 -60.63 -9.36 -15.35
N GLN A 2 -59.35 -9.40 -15.22
CA GLN A 2 -58.67 -10.30 -14.30
C GLN A 2 -57.77 -9.42 -13.41
N VAL A 3 -58.06 -9.49 -12.12
CA VAL A 3 -57.39 -8.75 -11.06
C VAL A 3 -56.04 -9.40 -10.84
N ILE A 4 -54.98 -8.67 -11.05
CA ILE A 4 -53.60 -9.09 -10.75
C ILE A 4 -53.27 -8.65 -9.33
N SER A 5 -52.98 -9.64 -8.46
CA SER A 5 -52.53 -9.47 -7.08
C SER A 5 -51.14 -8.80 -7.03
N PRO A 6 -50.85 -7.96 -6.01
CA PRO A 6 -49.54 -7.31 -5.86
C PRO A 6 -48.63 -8.07 -4.89
N ASP A 7 -48.10 -9.21 -5.33
CA ASP A 7 -47.13 -9.99 -4.53
C ASP A 7 -45.98 -10.47 -5.39
N ALA A 8 -45.18 -9.54 -5.95
CA ALA A 8 -43.92 -9.89 -6.64
C ALA A 8 -42.96 -8.71 -6.72
N VAL A 9 -42.53 -8.14 -5.60
CA VAL A 9 -41.30 -7.33 -5.56
C VAL A 9 -40.74 -7.42 -4.13
N THR A 10 -39.95 -8.44 -3.81
CA THR A 10 -38.88 -8.39 -2.80
C THR A 10 -38.11 -9.71 -2.84
N SER A 11 -37.22 -9.89 -3.80
CA SER A 11 -36.15 -10.89 -3.69
C SER A 11 -34.92 -10.36 -4.42
N GLU A 12 -34.25 -9.40 -3.80
CA GLU A 12 -32.89 -9.08 -4.21
C GLU A 12 -31.94 -9.07 -2.99
N ALA A 13 -31.00 -10.00 -3.08
CA ALA A 13 -29.65 -9.91 -2.56
C ALA A 13 -29.45 -9.71 -1.05
N THR A 14 -29.75 -10.71 -0.27
CA THR A 14 -28.98 -10.97 0.96
C THR A 14 -27.91 -12.01 0.66
N SER A 15 -26.67 -11.56 0.51
CA SER A 15 -25.47 -12.39 0.39
C SER A 15 -25.46 -13.48 1.45
N PRO A 16 -25.14 -14.74 1.11
CA PRO A 16 -25.13 -15.87 2.06
C PRO A 16 -24.14 -15.70 3.22
N PHE A 17 -23.23 -14.75 3.11
CA PHE A 17 -22.22 -14.44 4.13
C PHE A 17 -22.78 -13.89 5.45
N ASN A 18 -23.97 -13.30 5.43
CA ASN A 18 -24.58 -12.71 6.62
C ASN A 18 -25.53 -13.67 7.39
N ARG A 19 -25.92 -14.80 6.78
CA ARG A 19 -26.88 -15.72 7.43
C ARG A 19 -26.22 -16.69 8.42
N GLU A 20 -24.98 -17.09 8.20
CA GLU A 20 -24.29 -18.04 9.08
C GLU A 20 -23.75 -17.41 10.38
N LEU A 21 -23.58 -16.10 10.43
CA LEU A 21 -23.13 -15.41 11.65
C LEU A 21 -24.20 -15.24 12.70
N PHE A 22 -25.49 -15.40 12.35
CA PHE A 22 -26.62 -15.18 13.27
C PHE A 22 -27.41 -16.46 13.64
N ALA A 23 -27.10 -17.60 13.01
CA ALA A 23 -27.88 -18.84 13.20
C ALA A 23 -27.28 -19.85 14.20
N LYS A 24 -26.09 -19.57 14.78
CA LYS A 24 -25.56 -20.41 15.86
C LYS A 24 -25.91 -19.79 17.20
N SER A 25 -26.76 -20.52 17.99
CA SER A 25 -26.91 -20.28 19.42
C SER A 25 -25.52 -20.13 20.07
N PRO A 26 -25.31 -19.15 20.96
CA PRO A 26 -24.02 -18.93 21.58
C PRO A 26 -23.60 -20.18 22.35
N SER A 27 -22.48 -20.79 21.95
CA SER A 27 -21.83 -21.84 22.71
C SER A 27 -21.45 -21.29 24.10
N PRO A 28 -21.44 -22.10 25.16
CA PRO A 28 -21.15 -21.66 26.53
C PRO A 28 -19.78 -21.01 26.72
N ASP A 29 -18.85 -21.14 25.75
CA ASP A 29 -17.58 -20.47 25.75
C ASP A 29 -17.63 -18.96 25.36
N MET A 30 -18.74 -18.50 24.78
CA MET A 30 -18.91 -17.04 24.52
C MET A 30 -19.23 -16.26 25.81
N ALA A 31 -19.61 -16.90 26.91
CA ALA A 31 -19.84 -16.24 28.18
C ALA A 31 -18.53 -15.78 28.89
N ARG A 32 -17.37 -16.23 28.45
CA ARG A 32 -16.07 -15.69 28.85
C ARG A 32 -15.58 -14.62 27.91
N MET A 33 -16.41 -13.67 27.54
CA MET A 33 -15.90 -12.41 26.99
C MET A 33 -14.98 -11.78 28.04
N ARG A 34 -13.68 -11.77 27.76
CA ARG A 34 -12.71 -11.05 28.58
C ARG A 34 -13.25 -9.64 28.79
N GLN A 35 -13.64 -9.33 30.02
CA GLN A 35 -13.95 -7.97 30.41
C GLN A 35 -12.79 -7.11 29.90
N LEU A 36 -13.10 -6.11 29.08
CA LEU A 36 -12.15 -5.13 28.60
C LEU A 36 -11.50 -4.51 29.83
N LYS A 37 -10.30 -4.99 30.21
CA LYS A 37 -9.45 -4.29 31.17
C LYS A 37 -9.02 -3.00 30.51
N ILE A 38 -9.73 -1.92 30.81
CA ILE A 38 -9.35 -0.58 30.44
C ILE A 38 -8.11 -0.24 31.28
N SER A 39 -6.92 -0.56 30.77
CA SER A 39 -5.70 -0.03 31.35
C SER A 39 -5.76 1.49 31.19
N LYS A 40 -5.47 2.24 32.26
CA LYS A 40 -5.39 3.70 32.23
C LYS A 40 -4.17 4.09 31.36
N GLN A 41 -4.33 4.10 30.07
CA GLN A 41 -3.32 4.67 29.17
C GLN A 41 -3.41 6.18 29.27
N VAL A 42 -2.25 6.80 29.57
CA VAL A 42 -2.12 8.26 29.56
C VAL A 42 -2.41 8.73 28.14
N THR A 43 -3.32 9.71 27.99
CA THR A 43 -3.61 10.29 26.69
C THR A 43 -2.57 11.37 26.44
N ASN A 44 -1.74 11.22 25.39
CA ASN A 44 -0.96 12.33 24.87
C ASN A 44 -1.93 13.40 24.39
N ARG A 45 -1.82 14.62 24.96
CA ARG A 45 -2.68 15.75 24.64
C ARG A 45 -1.95 16.67 23.66
N ASP A 46 -1.55 16.11 22.52
CA ASP A 46 -0.65 16.77 21.57
C ASP A 46 -1.31 17.93 20.82
N THR A 47 -2.64 17.99 20.83
CA THR A 47 -3.38 19.07 20.14
C THR A 47 -4.31 19.81 21.10
N PRO A 48 -4.29 21.17 21.11
CA PRO A 48 -5.17 21.99 21.96
C PRO A 48 -6.67 21.71 21.74
N SER A 49 -7.07 21.33 20.52
CA SER A 49 -8.46 20.99 20.19
C SER A 49 -8.90 19.69 20.86
N LEU A 50 -8.04 18.67 20.93
CA LEU A 50 -8.33 17.41 21.62
C LEU A 50 -8.47 17.63 23.13
N ASP A 51 -7.61 18.46 23.73
CA ASP A 51 -7.69 18.76 25.15
C ASP A 51 -8.99 19.50 25.53
N LYS A 52 -9.41 20.45 24.69
CA LYS A 52 -10.70 21.13 24.84
C LYS A 52 -11.85 20.13 24.73
N TYR A 53 -11.86 19.27 23.74
CA TYR A 53 -12.87 18.23 23.56
C TYR A 53 -12.94 17.29 24.78
N LEU A 54 -11.80 16.78 25.26
CA LEU A 54 -11.74 15.91 26.44
C LEU A 54 -12.25 16.60 27.71
N THR A 55 -12.00 17.88 27.84
CA THR A 55 -12.50 18.69 28.96
C THR A 55 -14.01 18.88 28.88
N GLU A 56 -14.57 19.12 27.69
CA GLU A 56 -16.01 19.29 27.47
C GLU A 56 -16.78 18.01 27.75
N ILE A 57 -16.34 16.85 27.21
CA ILE A 57 -16.99 15.57 27.47
C ILE A 57 -16.90 15.14 28.95
N GLY A 58 -15.84 15.60 29.64
CA GLY A 58 -15.65 15.33 31.07
C GLY A 58 -16.70 16.00 31.97
N LYS A 59 -17.30 17.09 31.53
CA LYS A 59 -18.33 17.86 32.30
C LYS A 59 -19.71 17.19 32.21
N VAL A 60 -19.94 16.33 31.22
CA VAL A 60 -21.26 15.67 31.02
C VAL A 60 -21.47 14.59 32.08
N LYS A 61 -22.64 14.62 32.70
CA LYS A 61 -23.01 13.62 33.71
C LYS A 61 -23.27 12.26 33.08
N LEU A 62 -22.92 11.20 33.80
CA LEU A 62 -23.24 9.83 33.40
C LEU A 62 -24.74 9.58 33.57
N ILE A 63 -25.32 8.85 32.64
CA ILE A 63 -26.73 8.47 32.61
C ILE A 63 -26.96 7.16 33.39
N THR A 64 -28.06 7.07 34.11
CA THR A 64 -28.50 5.84 34.78
C THR A 64 -29.17 4.88 33.79
N ALA A 65 -29.26 3.60 34.14
CA ALA A 65 -29.93 2.59 33.30
C ALA A 65 -31.40 2.89 33.01
N GLN A 66 -32.09 3.56 33.94
CA GLN A 66 -33.48 3.98 33.75
C GLN A 66 -33.60 5.10 32.73
N GLU A 67 -32.75 6.11 32.84
CA GLU A 67 -32.67 7.19 31.86
C GLU A 67 -32.26 6.70 30.46
N GLU A 68 -31.36 5.70 30.35
CA GLU A 68 -31.05 5.06 29.06
C GLU A 68 -32.30 4.51 28.37
N VAL A 69 -33.19 3.83 29.13
CA VAL A 69 -34.45 3.26 28.60
C VAL A 69 -35.43 4.35 28.17
N GLU A 70 -35.56 5.42 28.98
CA GLU A 70 -36.45 6.53 28.64
C GLU A 70 -35.98 7.26 27.38
N LEU A 71 -34.67 7.56 27.28
CA LEU A 71 -34.08 8.16 26.08
C LEU A 71 -34.22 7.27 24.84
N ALA A 72 -34.02 5.96 24.99
CA ALA A 72 -34.19 5.00 23.89
C ALA A 72 -35.61 5.00 23.35
N ARG A 73 -36.64 5.08 24.23
CA ARG A 73 -38.04 5.19 23.81
C ARG A 73 -38.32 6.49 23.05
N LYS A 74 -37.79 7.63 23.52
CA LYS A 74 -37.91 8.92 22.82
C LYS A 74 -37.24 8.90 21.46
N ILE A 75 -36.04 8.27 21.35
CA ILE A 75 -35.34 8.12 20.08
C ILE A 75 -36.17 7.30 19.07
N LYS A 76 -36.85 6.23 19.52
CA LYS A 76 -37.78 5.47 18.66
C LYS A 76 -38.98 6.30 18.20
N ALA A 77 -39.39 7.30 19.00
CA ALA A 77 -40.44 8.25 18.61
C ALA A 77 -39.95 9.36 17.69
N GLY A 78 -38.64 9.39 17.34
CA GLY A 78 -38.05 10.36 16.42
C GLY A 78 -37.47 11.63 17.08
N ASP A 79 -37.23 11.61 18.39
CA ASP A 79 -36.70 12.74 19.14
C ASP A 79 -35.14 12.81 18.97
N ASN A 80 -34.68 13.82 18.26
CA ASN A 80 -33.26 14.06 18.03
C ASN A 80 -32.51 14.59 19.27
N ASP A 81 -33.21 15.32 20.15
CA ASP A 81 -32.60 15.84 21.37
C ASP A 81 -32.26 14.71 22.35
N ALA A 82 -33.15 13.69 22.41
CA ALA A 82 -32.90 12.48 23.18
C ALA A 82 -31.72 11.67 22.63
N LEU A 83 -31.56 11.61 21.29
CA LEU A 83 -30.41 10.96 20.64
C LEU A 83 -29.11 11.69 20.98
N GLU A 84 -29.11 13.02 20.90
CA GLU A 84 -27.95 13.84 21.25
C GLU A 84 -27.56 13.67 22.73
N ALA A 85 -28.55 13.66 23.64
CA ALA A 85 -28.32 13.45 25.07
C ALA A 85 -27.68 12.08 25.36
N LEU A 86 -28.22 11.01 24.75
CA LEU A 86 -27.67 9.66 24.90
C LEU A 86 -26.25 9.56 24.37
N CYS A 87 -25.98 10.15 23.20
CA CYS A 87 -24.63 10.17 22.61
C CYS A 87 -23.65 10.96 23.47
N LYS A 88 -23.98 12.19 23.89
CA LYS A 88 -23.13 13.05 24.72
C LYS A 88 -22.66 12.35 25.99
N ALA A 89 -23.56 11.67 26.69
CA ALA A 89 -23.24 10.95 27.92
C ALA A 89 -22.26 9.77 27.71
N ASN A 90 -22.21 9.20 26.50
CA ASN A 90 -21.40 8.04 26.19
C ASN A 90 -20.10 8.34 25.40
N LEU A 91 -19.82 9.64 25.06
CA LEU A 91 -18.59 10.01 24.35
C LEU A 91 -17.31 9.60 25.07
N ARG A 92 -17.28 9.66 26.40
CA ARG A 92 -16.12 9.22 27.21
C ARG A 92 -15.79 7.75 26.98
N PHE A 93 -16.80 6.93 26.75
CA PHE A 93 -16.62 5.51 26.44
C PHE A 93 -16.01 5.32 25.05
N VAL A 94 -16.45 6.09 24.05
CA VAL A 94 -15.86 6.07 22.72
C VAL A 94 -14.36 6.36 22.77
N VAL A 95 -13.92 7.36 23.52
CA VAL A 95 -12.49 7.69 23.69
C VAL A 95 -11.72 6.51 24.29
N SER A 96 -12.29 5.79 25.26
CA SER A 96 -11.62 4.63 25.86
C SER A 96 -11.44 3.46 24.87
N VAL A 97 -12.40 3.29 23.95
CA VAL A 97 -12.31 2.29 22.88
C VAL A 97 -11.33 2.74 21.79
N ALA A 98 -11.40 4.01 21.35
CA ALA A 98 -10.53 4.56 20.31
C ALA A 98 -9.04 4.48 20.68
N LYS A 99 -8.69 4.68 21.94
CA LYS A 99 -7.30 4.54 22.44
C LYS A 99 -6.69 3.16 22.17
N GLN A 100 -7.48 2.10 22.12
CA GLN A 100 -6.97 0.74 21.86
C GLN A 100 -6.48 0.56 20.43
N TYR A 101 -6.92 1.43 19.51
CA TYR A 101 -6.57 1.41 18.08
C TYR A 101 -5.56 2.49 17.69
N GLN A 102 -5.02 3.22 18.66
CA GLN A 102 -4.00 4.24 18.42
C GLN A 102 -2.72 3.62 17.83
N GLY A 103 -2.04 4.35 16.94
CA GLY A 103 -0.80 3.88 16.30
C GLY A 103 -1.01 2.93 15.10
N GLN A 104 -2.24 2.70 14.65
CA GLN A 104 -2.53 1.80 13.52
C GLN A 104 -2.66 2.52 12.17
N GLY A 105 -2.38 3.84 12.12
CA GLY A 105 -2.36 4.62 10.87
C GLY A 105 -3.34 5.80 10.83
N LEU A 106 -4.23 5.93 11.82
CA LEU A 106 -5.07 7.11 12.02
C LEU A 106 -4.73 7.82 13.32
N THR A 107 -4.96 9.14 13.36
CA THR A 107 -4.76 9.95 14.55
C THR A 107 -5.86 9.67 15.58
N LEU A 108 -5.60 9.94 16.86
CA LEU A 108 -6.60 9.73 17.92
C LEU A 108 -7.88 10.55 17.71
N PRO A 109 -7.83 11.83 17.30
CA PRO A 109 -9.03 12.61 16.96
C PRO A 109 -9.88 11.96 15.86
N ASP A 110 -9.25 11.43 14.79
CA ASP A 110 -9.97 10.78 13.71
C ASP A 110 -10.65 9.49 14.20
N LEU A 111 -9.94 8.68 14.99
CA LEU A 111 -10.50 7.45 15.59
C LEU A 111 -11.70 7.76 16.51
N ILE A 112 -11.65 8.86 17.26
CA ILE A 112 -12.77 9.29 18.10
C ILE A 112 -13.95 9.73 17.23
N SER A 113 -13.69 10.50 16.17
CA SER A 113 -14.74 10.98 15.25
C SER A 113 -15.47 9.82 14.59
N GLU A 114 -14.71 8.84 14.08
CA GLU A 114 -15.28 7.61 13.49
C GLU A 114 -16.00 6.75 14.54
N GLY A 115 -15.46 6.66 15.75
CA GLY A 115 -16.11 5.99 16.87
C GLY A 115 -17.44 6.65 17.25
N ASN A 116 -17.53 7.99 17.22
CA ASN A 116 -18.77 8.74 17.47
C ASN A 116 -19.83 8.45 16.39
N LEU A 117 -19.43 8.31 15.10
CA LEU A 117 -20.35 7.87 14.06
C LEU A 117 -20.91 6.46 14.34
N GLY A 118 -20.05 5.57 14.82
CA GLY A 118 -20.47 4.24 15.29
C GLY A 118 -21.47 4.31 16.45
N LEU A 119 -21.23 5.20 17.42
CA LEU A 119 -22.13 5.42 18.56
C LEU A 119 -23.51 5.93 18.12
N ILE A 120 -23.57 6.88 17.19
CA ILE A 120 -24.82 7.42 16.64
C ILE A 120 -25.62 6.33 15.93
N LYS A 121 -24.94 5.50 15.10
CA LYS A 121 -25.58 4.34 14.46
C LYS A 121 -26.14 3.33 15.48
N ALA A 122 -25.42 3.12 16.58
CA ALA A 122 -25.86 2.25 17.65
C ALA A 122 -27.10 2.80 18.38
N ALA A 123 -27.12 4.11 18.66
CA ALA A 123 -28.23 4.77 19.35
C ALA A 123 -29.53 4.67 18.54
N GLY A 124 -29.48 4.85 17.22
CA GLY A 124 -30.67 4.70 16.37
C GLY A 124 -31.20 3.24 16.21
N ARG A 125 -30.39 2.24 16.57
CA ARG A 125 -30.74 0.81 16.41
C ARG A 125 -30.87 0.08 17.73
N PHE A 126 -30.73 0.77 18.84
CA PHE A 126 -30.78 0.18 20.15
C PHE A 126 -32.21 -0.23 20.54
N ASP A 127 -32.35 -1.42 21.12
CA ASP A 127 -33.65 -1.96 21.60
C ASP A 127 -33.60 -2.16 23.10
N GLU A 128 -34.31 -1.31 23.82
CA GLU A 128 -34.41 -1.28 25.27
C GLU A 128 -35.17 -2.50 25.86
N THR A 129 -35.97 -3.20 25.02
CA THR A 129 -36.80 -4.35 25.51
C THR A 129 -35.96 -5.57 25.86
N ARG A 130 -34.71 -5.61 25.37
CA ARG A 130 -33.81 -6.74 25.61
C ARG A 130 -33.09 -6.72 26.96
N GLY A 131 -33.26 -5.69 27.77
CA GLY A 131 -32.71 -5.60 29.13
C GLY A 131 -31.20 -5.45 29.26
N PHE A 132 -30.48 -5.23 28.15
CA PHE A 132 -29.03 -4.97 28.16
C PHE A 132 -28.73 -3.46 28.26
N LYS A 133 -27.59 -3.12 28.88
CA LYS A 133 -27.10 -1.74 28.87
C LYS A 133 -26.71 -1.28 27.46
N PHE A 134 -26.99 -0.04 27.14
CA PHE A 134 -26.65 0.57 25.84
C PHE A 134 -25.20 0.38 25.48
N ILE A 135 -24.26 0.60 26.41
CA ILE A 135 -22.81 0.46 26.20
C ILE A 135 -22.42 -0.92 25.66
N SER A 136 -23.07 -2.00 26.17
CA SER A 136 -22.76 -3.37 25.74
C SER A 136 -23.10 -3.63 24.26
N TYR A 137 -24.12 -2.94 23.74
CA TYR A 137 -24.48 -2.95 22.34
C TYR A 137 -23.64 -1.98 21.49
N ALA A 138 -23.47 -0.76 21.98
CA ALA A 138 -22.75 0.29 21.26
C ALA A 138 -21.27 -0.06 20.99
N VAL A 139 -20.61 -0.81 21.87
CA VAL A 139 -19.21 -1.24 21.72
C VAL A 139 -18.95 -1.93 20.37
N TRP A 140 -19.90 -2.73 19.88
CA TRP A 140 -19.77 -3.45 18.62
C TRP A 140 -19.80 -2.50 17.42
N TRP A 141 -20.70 -1.52 17.44
CA TRP A 141 -20.83 -0.52 16.40
C TRP A 141 -19.64 0.45 16.37
N ILE A 142 -19.19 0.89 17.55
CA ILE A 142 -18.01 1.74 17.69
C ILE A 142 -16.79 1.02 17.12
N ARG A 143 -16.54 -0.22 17.54
CA ARG A 143 -15.42 -1.01 17.06
C ARG A 143 -15.49 -1.27 15.58
N GLN A 144 -16.67 -1.65 15.07
CA GLN A 144 -16.88 -1.91 13.66
C GLN A 144 -16.59 -0.67 12.81
N GLN A 145 -17.07 0.51 13.23
CA GLN A 145 -16.83 1.75 12.50
C GLN A 145 -15.33 2.14 12.51
N ILE A 146 -14.67 2.02 13.65
CA ILE A 146 -13.24 2.29 13.78
C ILE A 146 -12.42 1.33 12.88
N LEU A 147 -12.71 0.04 12.90
CA LEU A 147 -12.00 -0.94 12.06
C LEU A 147 -12.26 -0.72 10.57
N GLN A 148 -13.47 -0.33 10.19
CA GLN A 148 -13.80 0.02 8.82
C GLN A 148 -13.01 1.25 8.36
N SER A 149 -12.98 2.29 9.16
CA SER A 149 -12.25 3.52 8.89
C SER A 149 -10.73 3.28 8.79
N LEU A 150 -10.15 2.48 9.71
CA LEU A 150 -8.76 2.05 9.61
C LEU A 150 -8.46 1.30 8.32
N ALA A 151 -9.36 0.42 7.89
CA ALA A 151 -9.18 -0.31 6.65
C ALA A 151 -9.25 0.61 5.41
N GLU A 152 -10.10 1.63 5.43
CA GLU A 152 -10.34 2.52 4.30
C GLU A 152 -9.36 3.68 4.20
N GLN A 153 -8.91 4.23 5.33
CA GLN A 153 -8.22 5.52 5.40
C GLN A 153 -6.77 5.44 5.92
N ALA A 154 -6.37 4.34 6.59
CA ALA A 154 -5.04 4.25 7.19
C ALA A 154 -3.89 4.11 6.18
N ARG A 155 -4.17 3.85 4.90
CA ARG A 155 -3.18 3.69 3.83
C ARG A 155 -3.22 4.88 2.89
N ILE A 156 -2.04 5.35 2.42
CA ILE A 156 -1.93 6.38 1.38
C ILE A 156 -2.62 5.90 0.09
N VAL A 157 -2.36 4.66 -0.31
CA VAL A 157 -3.05 4.02 -1.44
C VAL A 157 -4.16 3.15 -0.87
N ARG A 158 -5.42 3.53 -1.12
CA ARG A 158 -6.61 2.80 -0.66
C ARG A 158 -6.67 1.40 -1.26
N LEU A 159 -6.89 0.40 -0.42
CA LEU A 159 -7.17 -0.98 -0.84
C LEU A 159 -8.66 -1.34 -0.62
N PRO A 160 -9.26 -2.16 -1.50
CA PRO A 160 -10.60 -2.70 -1.26
C PRO A 160 -10.65 -3.54 0.01
N LEU A 161 -11.78 -3.51 0.74
CA LEU A 161 -11.97 -4.25 2.00
C LEU A 161 -11.73 -5.75 1.86
N ASN A 162 -12.11 -6.34 0.72
CA ASN A 162 -11.86 -7.76 0.44
C ASN A 162 -10.37 -8.10 0.43
N LYS A 163 -9.54 -7.24 -0.16
CA LYS A 163 -8.07 -7.44 -0.19
C LYS A 163 -7.46 -7.27 1.20
N ILE A 164 -7.94 -6.31 1.99
CA ILE A 164 -7.52 -6.14 3.39
C ILE A 164 -7.90 -7.37 4.22
N GLY A 165 -9.11 -7.92 3.99
CA GLY A 165 -9.54 -9.18 4.60
C GLY A 165 -8.61 -10.35 4.28
N SER A 166 -8.21 -10.49 3.01
CA SER A 166 -7.25 -11.51 2.56
C SER A 166 -5.88 -11.33 3.22
N ILE A 167 -5.34 -10.09 3.23
CA ILE A 167 -4.06 -9.76 3.89
C ILE A 167 -4.11 -10.13 5.39
N ASN A 168 -5.20 -9.79 6.07
CA ASN A 168 -5.36 -10.11 7.49
C ASN A 168 -5.43 -11.63 7.77
N ARG A 169 -6.06 -12.41 6.87
CA ARG A 169 -6.06 -13.88 6.95
C ARG A 169 -4.66 -14.44 6.76
N ILE A 170 -3.92 -13.95 5.75
CA ILE A 170 -2.55 -14.36 5.46
C ILE A 170 -1.63 -14.03 6.64
N ASN A 171 -1.72 -12.82 7.22
CA ASN A 171 -0.90 -12.44 8.36
C ASN A 171 -1.18 -13.31 9.61
N LYS A 172 -2.43 -13.70 9.84
CA LYS A 172 -2.79 -14.62 10.92
C LYS A 172 -2.25 -16.03 10.69
N ALA A 173 -2.35 -16.53 9.45
CA ALA A 173 -1.81 -17.83 9.05
C ALA A 173 -0.28 -17.83 9.13
N PHE A 174 0.35 -16.74 8.71
CA PHE A 174 1.80 -16.53 8.79
C PHE A 174 2.30 -16.64 10.24
N ALA A 175 1.69 -15.87 11.16
CA ALA A 175 2.06 -15.91 12.58
C ALA A 175 1.83 -17.28 13.21
N LYS A 176 0.78 -18.02 12.78
CA LYS A 176 0.51 -19.37 13.27
C LYS A 176 1.57 -20.37 12.80
N LEU A 177 1.87 -20.39 11.49
CA LEU A 177 2.88 -21.30 10.94
C LEU A 177 4.29 -20.97 11.42
N GLU A 178 4.62 -19.68 11.59
CA GLU A 178 5.90 -19.25 12.17
C GLU A 178 6.08 -19.77 13.60
N GLN A 179 5.00 -19.75 14.40
CA GLN A 179 5.02 -20.31 15.75
C GLN A 179 5.11 -21.85 15.76
N GLU A 180 4.51 -22.54 14.77
CA GLU A 180 4.52 -24.00 14.67
C GLU A 180 5.85 -24.54 14.12
N HIS A 181 6.45 -23.84 13.16
CA HIS A 181 7.65 -24.31 12.45
C HIS A 181 8.95 -23.64 12.87
N GLU A 182 8.89 -22.63 13.77
CA GLU A 182 10.05 -21.83 14.23
C GLU A 182 10.85 -21.19 13.07
N ARG A 183 10.22 -21.04 11.89
CA ARG A 183 10.80 -20.42 10.70
C ARG A 183 9.71 -19.66 9.92
N PRO A 184 10.07 -18.67 9.09
CA PRO A 184 9.11 -17.99 8.24
C PRO A 184 8.50 -18.99 7.21
N PRO A 185 7.15 -19.03 7.08
CA PRO A 185 6.47 -19.95 6.16
C PRO A 185 6.69 -19.53 4.71
N THR A 186 6.70 -20.51 3.81
CA THR A 186 6.75 -20.28 2.37
C THR A 186 5.37 -19.90 1.81
N ALA A 187 5.36 -19.24 0.63
CA ALA A 187 4.10 -18.88 -0.01
C ALA A 187 3.24 -20.11 -0.39
N HIS A 188 3.84 -21.29 -0.59
CA HIS A 188 3.15 -22.55 -0.83
C HIS A 188 2.41 -23.04 0.41
N GLU A 189 3.05 -23.06 1.57
CA GLU A 189 2.47 -23.50 2.85
C GLU A 189 1.29 -22.60 3.24
N LEU A 190 1.40 -21.29 2.98
CA LEU A 190 0.31 -20.34 3.20
C LEU A 190 -0.86 -20.59 2.24
N ALA A 191 -0.59 -20.91 0.97
CA ALA A 191 -1.59 -21.21 -0.04
C ALA A 191 -2.38 -22.48 0.32
N GLU A 192 -1.70 -23.53 0.75
CA GLU A 192 -2.31 -24.79 1.20
C GLU A 192 -3.18 -24.59 2.45
N LEU A 193 -2.68 -23.87 3.46
CA LEU A 193 -3.43 -23.65 4.69
C LEU A 193 -4.71 -22.81 4.48
N LEU A 194 -4.66 -21.84 3.55
CA LEU A 194 -5.77 -20.90 3.32
C LEU A 194 -6.66 -21.28 2.14
N GLU A 195 -6.36 -22.39 1.43
CA GLU A 195 -7.05 -22.82 0.22
C GLU A 195 -7.12 -21.71 -0.85
N MET A 196 -6.03 -20.94 -1.00
CA MET A 196 -5.90 -19.83 -1.93
C MET A 196 -4.89 -20.17 -3.03
N THR A 197 -4.99 -19.49 -4.17
CA THR A 197 -3.99 -19.65 -5.23
C THR A 197 -2.64 -19.03 -4.82
N LEU A 198 -1.55 -19.62 -5.29
CA LEU A 198 -0.19 -19.13 -5.02
C LEU A 198 0.01 -17.67 -5.47
N GLU A 199 -0.59 -17.30 -6.60
CA GLU A 199 -0.52 -15.94 -7.14
C GLU A 199 -1.25 -14.92 -6.25
N GLU A 200 -2.42 -15.29 -5.71
CA GLU A 200 -3.16 -14.43 -4.78
C GLU A 200 -2.39 -14.22 -3.49
N VAL A 201 -1.74 -15.25 -2.95
CA VAL A 201 -0.89 -15.12 -1.75
C VAL A 201 0.30 -14.22 -2.02
N LYS A 202 1.05 -14.41 -3.13
CA LYS A 202 2.17 -13.55 -3.51
C LYS A 202 1.74 -12.09 -3.71
N THR A 203 0.65 -11.86 -4.43
CA THR A 203 0.11 -10.51 -4.65
C THR A 203 -0.30 -9.85 -3.33
N SER A 204 -0.93 -10.61 -2.43
CA SER A 204 -1.35 -10.09 -1.13
C SER A 204 -0.16 -9.79 -0.21
N LEU A 205 0.89 -10.60 -0.23
CA LEU A 205 2.14 -10.35 0.51
C LEU A 205 2.83 -9.08 0.00
N ASN A 206 2.96 -8.90 -1.31
CA ASN A 206 3.54 -7.69 -1.91
C ASN A 206 2.74 -6.43 -1.53
N ASN A 207 1.40 -6.52 -1.50
CA ASN A 207 0.53 -5.41 -1.14
C ASN A 207 0.40 -5.21 0.39
N SER A 208 0.93 -6.11 1.21
CA SER A 208 0.86 -5.99 2.67
C SER A 208 1.79 -4.92 3.22
N ALA A 209 2.89 -4.60 2.53
CA ALA A 209 3.86 -3.60 2.93
C ALA A 209 3.21 -2.24 3.20
N LYS A 210 3.62 -1.61 4.30
CA LYS A 210 3.23 -0.23 4.62
C LYS A 210 4.19 0.73 3.93
N HIS A 211 3.67 1.93 3.61
CA HIS A 211 4.50 3.03 3.13
C HIS A 211 5.50 3.47 4.21
N VAL A 212 6.67 3.89 3.78
CA VAL A 212 7.71 4.48 4.61
C VAL A 212 7.96 5.90 4.10
N SER A 213 8.18 6.85 5.01
CA SER A 213 8.53 8.23 4.63
C SER A 213 9.98 8.26 4.12
N MET A 214 10.21 8.89 2.98
CA MET A 214 11.57 9.13 2.46
C MET A 214 12.33 10.19 3.26
N ASP A 215 11.60 11.09 3.92
CA ASP A 215 12.18 12.11 4.80
C ASP A 215 12.44 11.58 6.23
N ALA A 216 12.15 10.31 6.49
CA ALA A 216 12.44 9.71 7.78
C ALA A 216 13.97 9.66 8.01
N PRO A 217 14.46 10.07 9.19
CA PRO A 217 15.87 9.97 9.52
C PRO A 217 16.30 8.49 9.56
N LEU A 218 17.50 8.21 9.06
CA LEU A 218 18.08 6.85 9.06
C LEU A 218 18.48 6.39 10.46
N ARG A 219 18.76 7.32 11.37
CA ARG A 219 19.11 7.08 12.78
C ARG A 219 18.45 8.13 13.65
N ASP A 220 18.14 7.78 14.88
CA ASP A 220 17.54 8.70 15.87
C ASP A 220 18.52 9.77 16.41
N ASP A 221 19.76 9.83 15.94
CA ASP A 221 20.84 10.70 16.42
C ASP A 221 20.78 12.14 15.87
N GLY A 222 19.62 12.63 15.48
CA GLY A 222 19.37 14.05 15.19
C GLY A 222 20.14 14.71 14.01
N ASP A 223 21.27 14.20 13.59
CA ASP A 223 22.12 14.70 12.49
C ASP A 223 22.34 13.62 11.39
N SER A 224 21.50 12.62 11.36
CA SER A 224 21.55 11.57 10.35
C SER A 224 20.78 11.99 9.09
N GLY A 225 21.40 11.79 7.92
CA GLY A 225 20.74 11.98 6.62
C GLY A 225 19.41 11.23 6.52
N THR A 226 18.57 11.67 5.61
CA THR A 226 17.27 11.06 5.32
C THR A 226 17.41 9.84 4.42
N MET A 227 16.37 9.00 4.34
CA MET A 227 16.34 7.89 3.39
C MET A 227 16.46 8.38 1.93
N LEU A 228 15.97 9.61 1.65
CA LEU A 228 16.06 10.24 0.34
C LEU A 228 17.51 10.51 -0.07
N ASP A 229 18.37 10.89 0.87
CA ASP A 229 19.79 11.21 0.60
C ASP A 229 20.62 9.97 0.17
N VAL A 230 20.15 8.78 0.53
CA VAL A 230 20.82 7.51 0.18
C VAL A 230 20.29 6.93 -1.14
N MET A 231 19.13 7.37 -1.60
CA MET A 231 18.53 6.85 -2.83
C MET A 231 19.25 7.43 -4.06
N LYS A 232 19.84 6.53 -4.86
CA LYS A 232 20.44 6.91 -6.16
C LYS A 232 19.33 7.14 -7.19
N ASN A 233 19.40 8.27 -7.90
CA ASN A 233 18.55 8.52 -9.06
C ASN A 233 19.11 7.77 -10.27
N ASN A 234 18.40 6.76 -10.75
CA ASN A 234 18.79 5.96 -11.92
C ASN A 234 18.26 6.53 -13.25
N ASP A 235 17.42 7.56 -13.21
CA ASP A 235 16.82 8.14 -14.43
C ASP A 235 17.73 9.14 -15.13
N MET A 236 18.73 9.66 -14.44
CA MET A 236 19.76 10.50 -15.05
C MET A 236 21.02 9.69 -15.35
N PRO A 237 21.57 9.79 -16.58
CA PRO A 237 22.83 9.15 -16.88
C PRO A 237 23.94 9.70 -15.96
N ASP A 238 24.75 8.82 -15.42
CA ASP A 238 25.89 9.22 -14.60
C ASP A 238 26.83 10.12 -15.42
N PRO A 239 27.38 11.20 -14.83
CA PRO A 239 28.37 12.04 -15.49
C PRO A 239 29.58 11.22 -16.01
N GLU A 240 29.92 10.14 -15.32
CA GLU A 240 30.97 9.20 -15.73
C GLU A 240 30.64 8.50 -17.06
N GLU A 241 29.40 8.04 -17.27
CA GLU A 241 28.97 7.38 -18.50
C GLU A 241 29.09 8.31 -19.73
N SER A 242 28.69 9.57 -19.56
CA SER A 242 28.82 10.57 -20.65
C SER A 242 30.27 10.84 -20.98
N LEU A 243 31.12 10.99 -19.97
CA LEU A 243 32.56 11.21 -20.14
C LEU A 243 33.26 9.99 -20.77
N MET A 244 32.92 8.77 -20.31
CA MET A 244 33.41 7.51 -20.87
C MET A 244 33.03 7.36 -22.35
N THR A 245 31.77 7.71 -22.69
CA THR A 245 31.30 7.66 -24.09
C THR A 245 32.03 8.66 -24.99
N GLU A 246 32.28 9.87 -24.52
CA GLU A 246 33.02 10.89 -25.25
C GLU A 246 34.48 10.51 -25.40
N SER A 247 35.11 10.01 -24.35
CA SER A 247 36.48 9.47 -24.39
C SER A 247 36.58 8.31 -25.37
N LEU A 248 35.65 7.36 -25.36
CA LEU A 248 35.58 6.25 -26.31
C LEU A 248 35.49 6.77 -27.77
N ARG A 249 34.62 7.76 -28.03
CA ARG A 249 34.53 8.38 -29.37
C ARG A 249 35.86 8.96 -29.83
N THR A 250 36.52 9.68 -28.96
CA THR A 250 37.83 10.28 -29.26
C THR A 250 38.89 9.21 -29.58
N GLU A 251 38.92 8.12 -28.81
CA GLU A 251 39.87 7.03 -29.06
C GLU A 251 39.53 6.21 -30.31
N ILE A 252 38.23 6.07 -30.65
CA ILE A 252 37.82 5.49 -31.94
C ILE A 252 38.33 6.35 -33.11
N GLU A 253 38.16 7.68 -33.06
CA GLU A 253 38.62 8.58 -34.10
C GLU A 253 40.14 8.53 -34.27
N ARG A 254 40.90 8.58 -33.17
CA ARG A 254 42.36 8.40 -33.18
C ARG A 254 42.79 7.06 -33.81
N SER A 255 42.04 6.01 -33.53
CA SER A 255 42.28 4.67 -34.09
C SER A 255 42.01 4.63 -35.60
N LEU A 256 41.00 5.38 -36.07
CA LEU A 256 40.68 5.51 -37.49
C LEU A 256 41.70 6.34 -38.27
N ASP A 257 42.32 7.35 -37.66
CA ASP A 257 43.36 8.18 -38.28
C ASP A 257 44.62 7.37 -38.67
N ALA A 258 44.81 6.22 -38.05
CA ALA A 258 45.90 5.32 -38.40
C ALA A 258 45.61 4.43 -39.67
N LEU A 259 44.41 4.53 -40.24
CA LEU A 259 43.99 3.87 -41.49
C LEU A 259 44.18 4.82 -42.68
N SER A 260 44.17 4.28 -43.91
CA SER A 260 44.10 5.17 -45.07
C SER A 260 42.74 5.90 -45.11
N PRO A 261 42.67 7.14 -45.68
CA PRO A 261 41.40 7.91 -45.66
C PRO A 261 40.21 7.12 -46.21
N ARG A 262 40.40 6.39 -47.29
CA ARG A 262 39.35 5.53 -47.88
C ARG A 262 38.92 4.37 -46.97
N GLU A 263 39.86 3.74 -46.26
CA GLU A 263 39.55 2.67 -45.30
C GLU A 263 38.80 3.23 -44.08
N ALA A 264 39.16 4.40 -43.57
CA ALA A 264 38.52 5.08 -42.47
C ALA A 264 37.07 5.47 -42.82
N ASP A 265 36.85 6.06 -44.00
CA ASP A 265 35.52 6.49 -44.44
C ASP A 265 34.56 5.31 -44.65
N VAL A 266 35.03 4.19 -45.20
CA VAL A 266 34.26 2.97 -45.35
C VAL A 266 33.85 2.43 -43.98
N VAL A 267 34.72 2.46 -42.98
CA VAL A 267 34.41 2.02 -41.61
C VAL A 267 33.45 2.98 -40.94
N ARG A 268 33.67 4.31 -41.07
CA ARG A 268 32.76 5.34 -40.51
C ARG A 268 31.32 5.16 -41.02
N LEU A 269 31.14 5.01 -42.32
CA LEU A 269 29.83 4.85 -42.95
C LEU A 269 29.19 3.50 -42.59
N TYR A 270 29.98 2.41 -42.54
CA TYR A 270 29.42 1.08 -42.24
C TYR A 270 28.93 0.96 -40.79
N PHE A 271 29.65 1.52 -39.85
CA PHE A 271 29.29 1.47 -38.42
C PHE A 271 28.51 2.70 -37.95
N GLY A 272 28.26 3.68 -38.81
CA GLY A 272 27.52 4.88 -38.40
C GLY A 272 28.30 5.76 -37.42
N LEU A 273 29.62 5.83 -37.52
CA LEU A 273 30.46 6.63 -36.63
C LEU A 273 30.45 8.12 -37.04
N ALA A 274 30.83 9.00 -36.11
CA ALA A 274 30.86 10.46 -36.31
C ALA A 274 29.51 11.10 -36.69
N GLY A 275 28.39 10.57 -36.13
CA GLY A 275 27.06 11.12 -36.39
C GLY A 275 26.40 10.67 -37.70
N ASN A 276 27.04 9.80 -38.47
CA ASN A 276 26.45 9.22 -39.66
C ASN A 276 25.49 8.06 -39.29
N GLN A 277 24.48 7.85 -40.14
CA GLN A 277 23.68 6.62 -40.05
C GLN A 277 24.47 5.43 -40.66
N PRO A 278 24.29 4.20 -40.11
CA PRO A 278 24.96 3.04 -40.70
C PRO A 278 24.41 2.73 -42.10
N HIS A 279 25.35 2.58 -43.05
CA HIS A 279 25.03 2.30 -44.45
C HIS A 279 25.32 0.84 -44.81
N THR A 280 24.58 0.31 -45.76
CA THR A 280 24.84 -1.00 -46.34
C THR A 280 26.06 -1.02 -47.23
N LEU A 281 26.67 -2.20 -47.47
CA LEU A 281 27.83 -2.32 -48.37
C LEU A 281 27.54 -1.89 -49.81
N GLU A 282 26.28 -1.97 -50.25
CA GLU A 282 25.83 -1.55 -51.57
C GLU A 282 25.76 -0.02 -51.68
N GLU A 283 25.15 0.63 -50.68
CA GLU A 283 25.10 2.11 -50.63
C GLU A 283 26.47 2.73 -50.52
N ILE A 284 27.38 2.13 -49.73
CA ILE A 284 28.78 2.56 -49.67
C ILE A 284 29.46 2.36 -51.02
N GLY A 285 29.17 1.24 -51.71
CA GLY A 285 29.68 0.99 -53.05
C GLY A 285 29.25 2.05 -54.05
N GLN A 286 27.98 2.43 -54.04
CA GLN A 286 27.44 3.51 -54.91
C GLN A 286 28.09 4.86 -54.59
N LYS A 287 28.37 5.16 -53.31
CA LYS A 287 28.97 6.43 -52.89
C LYS A 287 30.44 6.59 -53.28
N PHE A 288 31.17 5.48 -53.44
CA PHE A 288 32.60 5.46 -53.79
C PHE A 288 32.88 4.91 -55.19
N ASP A 289 31.86 4.65 -55.99
CA ASP A 289 31.95 4.00 -57.32
C ASP A 289 32.73 2.68 -57.30
N LEU A 290 32.42 1.84 -56.28
CA LEU A 290 33.04 0.54 -56.06
C LEU A 290 32.00 -0.58 -56.04
N THR A 291 32.47 -1.78 -56.40
CA THR A 291 31.61 -2.98 -56.25
C THR A 291 31.44 -3.34 -54.77
N ARG A 292 30.29 -3.92 -54.41
CA ARG A 292 30.00 -4.41 -53.08
C ARG A 292 31.11 -5.27 -52.47
N GLU A 293 31.65 -6.19 -53.30
CA GLU A 293 32.74 -7.08 -52.87
C GLU A 293 34.05 -6.30 -52.58
N ARG A 294 34.31 -5.25 -53.34
CA ARG A 294 35.48 -4.38 -53.10
C ARG A 294 35.35 -3.61 -51.80
N VAL A 295 34.17 -3.10 -51.47
CA VAL A 295 33.88 -2.46 -50.18
C VAL A 295 34.04 -3.45 -49.02
N ARG A 296 33.58 -4.70 -49.19
CA ARG A 296 33.77 -5.76 -48.20
C ARG A 296 35.24 -6.04 -47.92
N GLN A 297 36.06 -6.15 -48.98
CA GLN A 297 37.52 -6.35 -48.85
C GLN A 297 38.19 -5.19 -48.11
N ILE A 298 37.83 -3.95 -48.44
CA ILE A 298 38.37 -2.77 -47.77
C ILE A 298 38.01 -2.77 -46.30
N LYS A 299 36.75 -3.03 -45.98
CA LYS A 299 36.26 -3.15 -44.58
C LYS A 299 37.00 -4.23 -43.80
N GLU A 300 37.17 -5.42 -44.35
CA GLU A 300 37.85 -6.52 -43.66
C GLU A 300 39.33 -6.21 -43.44
N LYS A 301 39.98 -5.59 -44.42
CA LYS A 301 41.38 -5.13 -44.30
C LYS A 301 41.52 -4.06 -43.22
N ALA A 302 40.63 -3.09 -43.18
CA ALA A 302 40.59 -2.05 -42.15
C ALA A 302 40.39 -2.65 -40.75
N ILE A 303 39.40 -3.54 -40.56
CA ILE A 303 39.15 -4.19 -39.28
C ILE A 303 40.38 -5.03 -38.85
N ARG A 304 41.03 -5.75 -39.79
CA ARG A 304 42.24 -6.53 -39.47
C ARG A 304 43.38 -5.65 -38.99
N ARG A 305 43.54 -4.44 -39.58
CA ARG A 305 44.53 -3.44 -39.13
C ARG A 305 44.20 -2.85 -37.76
N LEU A 306 42.91 -2.63 -37.44
CA LEU A 306 42.44 -2.17 -36.12
C LEU A 306 42.62 -3.22 -35.05
N LYS A 307 42.43 -4.52 -35.37
CA LYS A 307 42.65 -5.63 -34.46
C LYS A 307 44.10 -5.85 -34.03
N HIS A 308 45.06 -5.15 -34.64
CA HIS A 308 46.45 -5.27 -34.22
C HIS A 308 46.63 -4.89 -32.76
N THR A 309 47.45 -5.66 -32.04
CA THR A 309 47.55 -5.65 -30.56
C THR A 309 47.81 -4.28 -29.96
N SER A 310 48.61 -3.43 -30.62
CA SER A 310 48.94 -2.08 -30.12
C SER A 310 47.75 -1.11 -30.12
N ARG A 311 46.78 -1.29 -31.03
CA ARG A 311 45.60 -0.41 -31.18
C ARG A 311 44.38 -0.97 -30.44
N SER A 312 44.20 -2.29 -30.47
CA SER A 312 43.10 -2.95 -29.79
C SER A 312 43.21 -2.89 -28.26
N ARG A 313 44.41 -2.69 -27.70
CA ARG A 313 44.63 -2.63 -26.25
C ARG A 313 43.89 -1.47 -25.59
N VAL A 314 43.93 -0.29 -26.20
CA VAL A 314 43.28 0.91 -25.67
C VAL A 314 41.74 0.74 -25.73
N LEU A 315 41.22 0.30 -26.89
CA LEU A 315 39.79 0.11 -27.07
C LEU A 315 39.21 -1.02 -26.18
N ARG A 316 40.01 -2.05 -25.86
CA ARG A 316 39.59 -3.12 -24.92
C ARG A 316 39.40 -2.63 -23.51
N ALA A 317 40.14 -1.60 -23.08
CA ALA A 317 39.96 -1.07 -21.72
C ALA A 317 38.58 -0.45 -21.47
N TYR A 318 37.84 -0.11 -22.55
CA TYR A 318 36.48 0.39 -22.47
C TYR A 318 35.40 -0.73 -22.46
N LEU A 319 35.79 -1.98 -22.64
CA LEU A 319 34.86 -3.12 -22.66
C LEU A 319 34.73 -3.82 -21.29
N GLY A 320 35.56 -3.41 -20.31
CA GLY A 320 35.61 -4.02 -18.97
C GLY A 320 36.64 -5.14 -18.90
#